data_7db3fa1a887ea560a856f7453f051b92
#
_entry.id   7db3fa1a887ea560a856f7453f051b92
#
_cell.length_a   1.000
_cell.length_b   1.000
_cell.length_c   1.000
_cell.angle_alpha   90.00
_cell.angle_beta   90.00
_cell.angle_gamma   90.00
#
_symmetry.space_group_name_H-M   'P 1'
#
loop_
_entity.id
_entity.type
_entity.pdbx_description
1 polymer ?
#
loop_
_entity_poly.entity_id
_entity_poly.type
_entity_poly.pdbx_seq_one_letter_code
_entity_poly.pdbx_strand_id
1 'polypeptide(L)'
;MTQEPKIFPYIERLLQGAEVVWKPLGEVAELKRGTTITKKTSNEGIYPVISGGQQPAYYIDQFNRDGETITVAGSGAYAGFVMYWNEPIFVGDAFSIKANEEQVLPRYIYHFLLSIQEKIHDLKSGGGVPHVYAKDVARFVIPLPPLSVQQEIVRILDKFTQLEAELEAELEAELDCRKRQYEYYRNKLLTFNDIGGGTEIVWKTLGEVGEVTKLAGFEFTNYVKYNDIGKIIALRGLN
;
A
#
# COMPACT_ATOMS: atom_id res chain seq x y z
N MET A 1 -34.28 16.67 17.64
CA MET A 1 -33.35 15.53 17.74
C MET A 1 -33.35 14.83 16.40
N THR A 2 -32.46 15.19 15.51
CA THR A 2 -32.24 14.52 14.21
C THR A 2 -31.58 13.18 14.51
N GLN A 3 -32.29 12.08 14.29
CA GLN A 3 -31.69 10.76 14.29
C GLN A 3 -30.66 10.72 13.15
N GLU A 4 -29.38 10.55 13.49
CA GLU A 4 -28.38 10.18 12.49
C GLU A 4 -28.86 8.91 11.78
N PRO A 5 -28.76 8.83 10.43
CA PRO A 5 -29.15 7.64 9.73
C PRO A 5 -28.31 6.47 10.24
N LYS A 6 -28.96 5.43 10.77
CA LYS A 6 -28.31 4.19 11.21
C LYS A 6 -27.70 3.51 9.99
N ILE A 7 -26.44 3.79 9.72
CA ILE A 7 -25.73 3.33 8.52
C ILE A 7 -25.53 1.81 8.53
N PHE A 8 -25.58 1.16 9.72
CA PHE A 8 -25.42 -0.29 9.84
C PHE A 8 -26.40 -0.92 10.85
N PRO A 9 -27.64 -1.18 10.45
CA PRO A 9 -28.58 -1.94 11.31
C PRO A 9 -28.10 -3.38 11.55
N TYR A 10 -27.07 -3.82 10.81
CA TYR A 10 -26.45 -5.14 10.92
C TYR A 10 -25.60 -5.31 12.17
N ILE A 11 -24.82 -4.28 12.58
CA ILE A 11 -23.98 -4.35 13.80
C ILE A 11 -24.86 -4.50 15.05
N GLU A 12 -25.98 -3.80 15.14
CA GLU A 12 -26.91 -3.95 16.25
C GLU A 12 -27.47 -5.40 16.34
N ARG A 13 -27.73 -6.03 15.19
CA ARG A 13 -28.15 -7.43 15.11
C ARG A 13 -27.04 -8.40 15.50
N LEU A 14 -25.80 -8.09 15.15
CA LEU A 14 -24.65 -8.91 15.55
C LEU A 14 -24.40 -8.84 17.06
N LEU A 15 -24.49 -7.64 17.64
CA LEU A 15 -24.28 -7.45 19.06
C LEU A 15 -25.38 -8.08 19.91
N GLN A 16 -26.62 -8.15 19.41
CA GLN A 16 -27.77 -8.70 20.16
C GLN A 16 -27.88 -8.15 21.59
N GLY A 17 -27.48 -6.89 21.81
CA GLY A 17 -27.44 -6.28 23.14
C GLY A 17 -26.19 -6.60 23.97
N ALA A 18 -25.20 -7.31 23.41
CA ALA A 18 -23.93 -7.53 24.11
C ALA A 18 -23.18 -6.21 24.31
N GLU A 19 -22.56 -6.07 25.47
CA GLU A 19 -21.74 -4.91 25.81
C GLU A 19 -20.42 -4.95 25.02
N VAL A 20 -19.99 -3.75 24.55
CA VAL A 20 -18.69 -3.55 23.94
C VAL A 20 -17.76 -2.92 24.98
N VAL A 21 -16.74 -3.63 25.38
CA VAL A 21 -15.72 -3.14 26.31
C VAL A 21 -14.65 -2.38 25.54
N TRP A 22 -14.20 -1.25 26.05
CA TRP A 22 -13.14 -0.44 25.45
C TRP A 22 -11.87 -0.53 26.27
N LYS A 23 -10.76 -0.96 25.67
CA LYS A 23 -9.47 -1.10 26.36
C LYS A 23 -8.32 -0.54 25.52
N PRO A 24 -7.25 -0.02 26.16
CA PRO A 24 -6.00 0.26 25.47
C PRO A 24 -5.46 -1.01 24.79
N LEU A 25 -4.91 -0.87 23.58
CA LEU A 25 -4.37 -1.98 22.81
C LEU A 25 -3.29 -2.75 23.59
N GLY A 26 -2.47 -2.04 24.37
CA GLY A 26 -1.43 -2.66 25.20
C GLY A 26 -1.93 -3.52 26.37
N GLU A 27 -3.23 -3.48 26.70
CA GLU A 27 -3.83 -4.37 27.69
C GLU A 27 -4.32 -5.70 27.09
N VAL A 28 -4.50 -5.75 25.78
CA VAL A 28 -5.07 -6.91 25.06
C VAL A 28 -4.11 -7.49 24.02
N ALA A 29 -2.94 -6.90 23.86
CA ALA A 29 -1.90 -7.37 22.95
C ALA A 29 -0.51 -7.02 23.45
N GLU A 30 0.46 -7.89 23.21
CA GLU A 30 1.88 -7.61 23.46
C GLU A 30 2.48 -6.85 22.27
N LEU A 31 3.02 -5.66 22.52
CA LEU A 31 3.76 -4.89 21.53
C LEU A 31 5.26 -5.02 21.78
N LYS A 32 5.98 -5.68 20.88
CA LYS A 32 7.40 -6.00 21.05
C LYS A 32 8.24 -5.47 19.91
N ARG A 33 9.26 -4.67 20.23
CA ARG A 33 10.21 -4.17 19.24
C ARG A 33 10.98 -5.32 18.58
N GLY A 34 11.31 -5.16 17.31
CA GLY A 34 12.16 -6.06 16.55
C GLY A 34 13.63 -5.95 16.97
N THR A 35 14.44 -6.81 16.37
CA THR A 35 15.88 -6.90 16.62
C THR A 35 16.65 -6.40 15.41
N THR A 36 17.57 -5.48 15.60
CA THR A 36 18.38 -4.96 14.50
C THR A 36 19.20 -6.07 13.85
N ILE A 37 19.08 -6.19 12.53
CA ILE A 37 19.85 -7.10 11.69
C ILE A 37 20.24 -6.38 10.40
N THR A 38 21.36 -6.76 9.81
CA THR A 38 21.81 -6.24 8.51
C THR A 38 22.04 -7.37 7.54
N LYS A 39 21.90 -7.12 6.24
CA LYS A 39 22.16 -8.11 5.20
C LYS A 39 23.59 -8.66 5.25
N LYS A 40 24.53 -7.90 5.82
CA LYS A 40 25.95 -8.34 5.97
C LYS A 40 26.16 -9.31 7.13
N THR A 41 25.27 -9.32 8.12
CA THR A 41 25.38 -10.13 9.35
C THR A 41 24.41 -11.31 9.37
N SER A 42 23.68 -11.53 8.29
CA SER A 42 22.71 -12.61 8.13
C SER A 42 23.05 -13.47 6.92
N ASN A 43 22.65 -14.73 6.96
CA ASN A 43 22.69 -15.62 5.81
C ASN A 43 21.41 -15.43 4.99
N GLU A 44 21.48 -15.66 3.68
CA GLU A 44 20.32 -15.66 2.80
C GLU A 44 19.43 -16.88 3.12
N GLY A 45 18.11 -16.69 3.07
CA GLY A 45 17.12 -17.70 3.41
C GLY A 45 15.73 -17.36 2.91
N ILE A 46 14.71 -17.92 3.56
CA ILE A 46 13.31 -17.83 3.13
C ILE A 46 12.46 -16.88 3.99
N TYR A 47 12.93 -16.49 5.18
CA TYR A 47 12.14 -15.69 6.10
C TYR A 47 12.26 -14.20 5.78
N PRO A 48 11.14 -13.50 5.55
CA PRO A 48 11.15 -12.08 5.23
C PRO A 48 11.59 -11.22 6.42
N VAL A 49 12.47 -10.26 6.18
CA VAL A 49 12.87 -9.25 7.15
C VAL A 49 11.98 -8.03 7.02
N ILE A 50 11.21 -7.77 8.07
CA ILE A 50 10.26 -6.66 8.15
C ILE A 50 10.95 -5.47 8.83
N SER A 51 10.99 -4.36 8.12
CA SER A 51 11.66 -3.13 8.54
C SER A 51 10.78 -1.91 8.29
N GLY A 52 11.36 -0.74 8.01
CA GLY A 52 10.65 0.53 7.80
C GLY A 52 9.95 0.70 6.47
N GLY A 53 9.85 -0.33 5.62
CA GLY A 53 9.21 -0.32 4.30
C GLY A 53 7.81 -0.94 4.27
N GLN A 54 7.18 -0.90 3.10
CA GLN A 54 5.89 -1.55 2.81
C GLN A 54 6.04 -2.99 2.29
N GLN A 55 7.27 -3.43 2.04
CA GLN A 55 7.63 -4.75 1.54
C GLN A 55 8.77 -5.30 2.41
N PRO A 56 8.99 -6.62 2.46
CA PRO A 56 10.17 -7.18 3.08
C PRO A 56 11.45 -6.55 2.51
N ALA A 57 12.38 -6.18 3.38
CA ALA A 57 13.64 -5.57 2.98
C ALA A 57 14.58 -6.57 2.27
N TYR A 58 14.59 -7.80 2.73
CA TYR A 58 15.34 -8.97 2.19
C TYR A 58 14.88 -10.24 2.91
N TYR A 59 15.47 -11.39 2.59
CA TYR A 59 15.12 -12.68 3.18
C TYR A 59 16.36 -13.30 3.85
N ILE A 60 16.16 -13.98 5.00
CA ILE A 60 17.22 -14.62 5.79
C ILE A 60 16.85 -16.02 6.26
N ASP A 61 17.82 -16.74 6.83
CA ASP A 61 17.70 -18.13 7.28
C ASP A 61 17.09 -18.31 8.69
N GLN A 62 16.72 -17.22 9.36
CA GLN A 62 16.16 -17.22 10.72
C GLN A 62 14.95 -16.32 10.84
N PHE A 63 14.09 -16.62 11.81
CA PHE A 63 12.93 -15.80 12.16
C PHE A 63 12.93 -15.48 13.66
N ASN A 64 12.21 -14.44 14.06
CA ASN A 64 12.05 -14.07 15.47
C ASN A 64 10.58 -13.87 15.87
N ARG A 65 9.65 -14.06 14.93
CA ARG A 65 8.19 -14.11 15.14
C ARG A 65 7.61 -15.24 14.30
N ASP A 66 6.57 -15.88 14.83
CA ASP A 66 5.87 -16.98 14.19
C ASP A 66 4.36 -16.90 14.45
N GLY A 67 3.58 -17.49 13.53
CA GLY A 67 2.13 -17.44 13.52
C GLY A 67 1.59 -16.06 13.24
N GLU A 68 0.29 -15.87 13.47
CA GLU A 68 -0.40 -14.60 13.18
C GLU A 68 0.26 -13.43 13.92
N THR A 69 0.87 -12.54 13.16
CA THR A 69 1.65 -11.42 13.69
C THR A 69 1.32 -10.14 12.91
N ILE A 70 1.01 -9.08 13.62
CA ILE A 70 0.88 -7.75 13.02
C ILE A 70 2.21 -7.03 13.23
N THR A 71 2.69 -6.35 12.20
CA THR A 71 3.89 -5.51 12.30
C THR A 71 3.56 -4.06 11.97
N VAL A 72 4.27 -3.16 12.64
CA VAL A 72 4.19 -1.72 12.38
C VAL A 72 5.60 -1.21 12.13
N ALA A 73 5.82 -0.56 10.99
CA ALA A 73 7.10 0.01 10.62
C ALA A 73 7.55 1.04 11.65
N GLY A 74 8.78 0.88 12.19
CA GLY A 74 9.29 1.69 13.28
C GLY A 74 9.90 3.02 12.85
N SER A 75 10.41 3.11 11.61
CA SER A 75 11.15 4.29 11.14
C SER A 75 11.01 4.52 9.64
N GLY A 76 11.48 5.68 9.18
CA GLY A 76 11.54 6.05 7.78
C GLY A 76 10.25 6.67 7.23
N ALA A 77 10.17 6.82 5.91
CA ALA A 77 9.03 7.43 5.23
C ALA A 77 7.70 6.72 5.55
N TYR A 78 7.75 5.40 5.69
CA TYR A 78 6.60 4.55 5.98
C TYR A 78 6.45 4.22 7.48
N ALA A 79 7.10 4.95 8.39
CA ALA A 79 6.91 4.77 9.82
C ALA A 79 5.40 4.76 10.17
N GLY A 80 4.96 3.77 10.96
CA GLY A 80 3.56 3.55 11.28
C GLY A 80 2.77 2.70 10.30
N PHE A 81 3.36 2.26 9.18
CA PHE A 81 2.68 1.37 8.23
C PHE A 81 2.41 0.00 8.85
N VAL A 82 1.15 -0.45 8.77
CA VAL A 82 0.68 -1.68 9.40
C VAL A 82 0.62 -2.81 8.38
N MET A 83 1.20 -3.97 8.71
CA MET A 83 1.15 -5.20 7.92
C MET A 83 0.72 -6.39 8.75
N TYR A 84 0.16 -7.41 8.10
CA TYR A 84 -0.25 -8.67 8.72
C TYR A 84 0.49 -9.85 8.09
N TRP A 85 0.92 -10.80 8.93
CA TRP A 85 1.70 -11.97 8.56
C TRP A 85 1.09 -13.21 9.20
N ASN A 86 0.99 -14.27 8.44
CA ASN A 86 0.61 -15.61 8.92
C ASN A 86 1.68 -16.64 8.54
N GLU A 87 2.95 -16.23 8.70
CA GLU A 87 4.14 -17.02 8.41
C GLU A 87 5.27 -16.58 9.34
N PRO A 88 6.31 -17.41 9.52
CA PRO A 88 7.49 -17.00 10.25
C PRO A 88 8.19 -15.81 9.59
N ILE A 89 8.44 -14.74 10.37
CA ILE A 89 9.07 -13.51 9.89
C ILE A 89 10.20 -13.08 10.82
N PHE A 90 11.11 -12.27 10.32
CA PHE A 90 12.09 -11.57 11.14
C PHE A 90 11.70 -10.10 11.26
N VAL A 91 11.33 -9.66 12.45
CA VAL A 91 11.01 -8.26 12.72
C VAL A 91 12.31 -7.52 13.07
N GLY A 92 12.71 -6.61 12.19
CA GLY A 92 13.91 -5.77 12.29
C GLY A 92 13.58 -4.37 12.84
N ASP A 93 13.68 -3.33 12.00
CA ASP A 93 13.33 -1.95 12.40
C ASP A 93 11.81 -1.68 12.29
N ALA A 94 11.07 -2.52 12.99
CA ALA A 94 9.64 -2.49 13.19
C ALA A 94 9.32 -2.97 14.60
N PHE A 95 8.06 -2.97 14.98
CA PHE A 95 7.60 -3.69 16.16
C PHE A 95 6.43 -4.61 15.78
N SER A 96 6.31 -5.72 16.51
CA SER A 96 5.24 -6.68 16.35
C SER A 96 4.14 -6.46 17.39
N ILE A 97 2.92 -6.81 17.05
CA ILE A 97 1.76 -6.84 17.92
C ILE A 97 1.23 -8.27 17.91
N LYS A 98 1.22 -8.91 19.07
CA LYS A 98 0.70 -10.26 19.29
C LYS A 98 -0.55 -10.19 20.16
N ALA A 99 -1.67 -10.64 19.63
CA ALA A 99 -2.96 -10.60 20.32
C ALA A 99 -2.98 -11.54 21.55
N ASN A 100 -3.70 -11.14 22.59
CA ASN A 100 -4.21 -12.08 23.58
C ASN A 100 -5.52 -12.68 23.04
N GLU A 101 -5.43 -13.84 22.40
CA GLU A 101 -6.52 -14.48 21.65
C GLU A 101 -7.72 -14.88 22.53
N GLU A 102 -7.57 -14.89 23.86
CA GLU A 102 -8.70 -15.06 24.79
C GLU A 102 -9.65 -13.84 24.80
N GLN A 103 -9.18 -12.68 24.37
CA GLN A 103 -9.94 -11.42 24.40
C GLN A 103 -10.15 -10.81 23.02
N VAL A 104 -9.18 -10.96 22.11
CA VAL A 104 -9.19 -10.26 20.82
C VAL A 104 -8.50 -11.10 19.73
N LEU A 105 -9.10 -11.13 18.55
CA LEU A 105 -8.52 -11.83 17.39
C LEU A 105 -7.41 -11.01 16.74
N PRO A 106 -6.28 -11.61 16.32
CA PRO A 106 -5.20 -10.93 15.62
C PRO A 106 -5.70 -10.16 14.38
N ARG A 107 -6.52 -10.80 13.59
CA ARG A 107 -7.09 -10.20 12.36
C ARG A 107 -8.03 -9.03 12.65
N TYR A 108 -8.76 -9.06 13.77
CA TYR A 108 -9.60 -7.95 14.24
C TYR A 108 -8.75 -6.73 14.62
N ILE A 109 -7.64 -6.94 15.37
CA ILE A 109 -6.67 -5.87 15.67
C ILE A 109 -6.12 -5.28 14.37
N TYR A 110 -5.75 -6.12 13.40
CA TYR A 110 -5.24 -5.66 12.11
C TYR A 110 -6.21 -4.70 11.41
N HIS A 111 -7.47 -5.10 11.25
CA HIS A 111 -8.48 -4.23 10.64
C HIS A 111 -8.75 -2.95 11.43
N PHE A 112 -8.74 -3.05 12.77
CA PHE A 112 -8.83 -1.86 13.62
C PHE A 112 -7.66 -0.90 13.36
N LEU A 113 -6.43 -1.38 13.32
CA LEU A 113 -5.26 -0.55 13.07
C LEU A 113 -5.28 0.07 11.67
N LEU A 114 -5.76 -0.65 10.67
CA LEU A 114 -5.97 -0.08 9.33
C LEU A 114 -6.99 1.06 9.36
N SER A 115 -8.07 0.94 10.13
CA SER A 115 -9.08 2.00 10.24
C SER A 115 -8.57 3.29 10.87
N ILE A 116 -7.45 3.21 11.61
CA ILE A 116 -6.79 4.36 12.25
C ILE A 116 -5.38 4.60 11.70
N GLN A 117 -5.07 4.07 10.51
CA GLN A 117 -3.72 4.15 9.91
C GLN A 117 -3.17 5.58 9.85
N GLU A 118 -4.00 6.55 9.51
CA GLU A 118 -3.60 7.97 9.49
C GLU A 118 -3.24 8.47 10.89
N LYS A 119 -4.02 8.12 11.93
CA LYS A 119 -3.70 8.50 13.31
C LYS A 119 -2.39 7.87 13.79
N ILE A 120 -2.06 6.67 13.31
CA ILE A 120 -0.75 6.05 13.57
C ILE A 120 0.36 6.83 12.86
N HIS A 121 0.14 7.29 11.64
CA HIS A 121 1.08 8.15 10.91
C HIS A 121 1.29 9.50 11.59
N ASP A 122 0.26 10.07 12.20
CA ASP A 122 0.34 11.33 12.97
C ASP A 122 1.22 11.22 14.21
N LEU A 123 1.49 10.01 14.71
CA LEU A 123 2.44 9.78 15.80
C LEU A 123 3.91 9.94 15.39
N LYS A 124 4.19 10.14 14.10
CA LYS A 124 5.56 10.32 13.60
C LYS A 124 6.26 11.46 14.33
N SER A 125 7.41 11.15 14.91
CA SER A 125 8.24 12.10 15.64
C SER A 125 9.71 11.95 15.25
N GLY A 126 10.51 13.01 15.44
CA GLY A 126 11.94 13.03 15.15
C GLY A 126 12.31 13.99 14.01
N GLY A 127 13.45 14.67 14.17
CA GLY A 127 13.92 15.73 13.26
C GLY A 127 14.88 15.22 12.17
N GLY A 128 14.52 14.28 11.36
CA GLY A 128 15.35 13.73 10.27
C GLY A 128 14.72 12.47 9.72
N VAL A 129 14.83 11.37 10.45
CA VAL A 129 14.11 10.13 10.13
C VAL A 129 12.88 10.05 11.04
N PRO A 130 11.65 10.03 10.52
CA PRO A 130 10.44 9.88 11.31
C PRO A 130 10.40 8.53 12.02
N HIS A 131 9.91 8.50 13.26
CA HIS A 131 9.74 7.28 14.05
C HIS A 131 8.32 7.18 14.63
N VAL A 132 7.80 5.96 14.69
CA VAL A 132 6.59 5.59 15.43
C VAL A 132 6.97 4.54 16.47
N TYR A 133 6.52 4.74 17.71
CA TYR A 133 6.92 3.89 18.84
C TYR A 133 5.75 3.00 19.31
N ALA A 134 6.07 1.76 19.63
CA ALA A 134 5.11 0.78 20.15
C ALA A 134 4.30 1.30 21.37
N LYS A 135 4.97 2.04 22.29
CA LYS A 135 4.34 2.63 23.48
C LYS A 135 3.20 3.62 23.15
N ASP A 136 3.29 4.31 22.03
CA ASP A 136 2.30 5.30 21.61
C ASP A 136 1.12 4.62 20.92
N VAL A 137 1.39 3.60 20.09
CA VAL A 137 0.37 2.75 19.47
C VAL A 137 -0.38 1.91 20.53
N ALA A 138 0.29 1.46 21.58
CA ALA A 138 -0.32 0.72 22.69
C ALA A 138 -1.43 1.51 23.44
N ARG A 139 -1.44 2.84 23.32
CA ARG A 139 -2.45 3.72 23.96
C ARG A 139 -3.76 3.84 23.19
N PHE A 140 -3.81 3.44 21.92
CA PHE A 140 -5.06 3.45 21.18
C PHE A 140 -6.08 2.54 21.83
N VAL A 141 -7.28 3.07 22.02
CA VAL A 141 -8.38 2.34 22.64
C VAL A 141 -9.13 1.58 21.57
N ILE A 142 -9.20 0.26 21.71
CA ILE A 142 -9.87 -0.66 20.80
C ILE A 142 -11.21 -1.13 21.39
N PRO A 143 -12.31 -1.15 20.60
CA PRO A 143 -13.56 -1.76 21.00
C PRO A 143 -13.46 -3.27 20.98
N LEU A 144 -13.93 -3.93 22.03
CA LEU A 144 -13.90 -5.38 22.21
C LEU A 144 -15.32 -5.93 22.35
N PRO A 145 -16.03 -6.16 21.26
CA PRO A 145 -17.24 -6.96 21.29
C PRO A 145 -16.90 -8.43 21.56
N PRO A 146 -17.89 -9.30 21.83
CA PRO A 146 -17.67 -10.73 21.96
C PRO A 146 -16.88 -11.32 20.77
N LEU A 147 -16.07 -12.35 21.01
CA LEU A 147 -15.23 -12.98 19.98
C LEU A 147 -16.02 -13.43 18.74
N SER A 148 -17.25 -13.90 18.92
CA SER A 148 -18.13 -14.28 17.78
C SER A 148 -18.48 -13.09 16.88
N VAL A 149 -18.64 -11.90 17.48
CA VAL A 149 -18.89 -10.67 16.74
C VAL A 149 -17.62 -10.19 16.03
N GLN A 150 -16.46 -10.30 16.70
CA GLN A 150 -15.17 -10.01 16.08
C GLN A 150 -14.92 -10.91 14.87
N GLN A 151 -15.21 -12.22 14.97
CA GLN A 151 -15.11 -13.18 13.86
C GLN A 151 -15.96 -12.76 12.66
N GLU A 152 -17.20 -12.35 12.90
CA GLU A 152 -18.09 -11.95 11.80
C GLU A 152 -17.65 -10.63 11.17
N ILE A 153 -17.15 -9.68 11.97
CA ILE A 153 -16.55 -8.42 11.45
C ILE A 153 -15.34 -8.75 10.57
N VAL A 154 -14.43 -9.60 11.05
CA VAL A 154 -13.26 -10.06 10.30
C VAL A 154 -13.67 -10.72 8.98
N ARG A 155 -14.63 -11.66 9.03
CA ARG A 155 -15.14 -12.36 7.83
C ARG A 155 -15.65 -11.37 6.76
N ILE A 156 -16.36 -10.33 7.17
CA ILE A 156 -16.89 -9.30 6.27
C ILE A 156 -15.74 -8.48 5.68
N LEU A 157 -14.84 -7.99 6.52
CA LEU A 157 -13.76 -7.11 6.09
C LEU A 157 -12.74 -7.84 5.20
N ASP A 158 -12.42 -9.10 5.54
CA ASP A 158 -11.55 -9.95 4.71
C ASP A 158 -12.17 -10.21 3.33
N LYS A 159 -13.52 -10.38 3.27
CA LYS A 159 -14.19 -10.53 1.98
C LYS A 159 -14.09 -9.26 1.12
N PHE A 160 -14.18 -8.08 1.71
CA PHE A 160 -13.96 -6.82 0.98
C PHE A 160 -12.52 -6.71 0.47
N THR A 161 -11.53 -7.01 1.32
CA THR A 161 -10.11 -7.00 0.92
C THR A 161 -9.84 -7.99 -0.23
N GLN A 162 -10.45 -9.19 -0.17
CA GLN A 162 -10.34 -10.16 -1.25
C GLN A 162 -10.94 -9.65 -2.56
N LEU A 163 -12.16 -9.07 -2.50
CA LEU A 163 -12.82 -8.54 -3.69
C LEU A 163 -12.07 -7.35 -4.29
N GLU A 164 -11.47 -6.51 -3.46
CA GLU A 164 -10.61 -5.41 -3.90
C GLU A 164 -9.39 -5.94 -4.67
N ALA A 165 -8.67 -6.94 -4.13
CA ALA A 165 -7.54 -7.55 -4.79
C ALA A 165 -7.92 -8.27 -6.11
N GLU A 166 -9.07 -8.96 -6.14
CA GLU A 166 -9.61 -9.58 -7.36
C GLU A 166 -9.89 -8.52 -8.44
N LEU A 167 -10.52 -7.40 -8.06
CA LEU A 167 -10.82 -6.30 -8.98
C LEU A 167 -9.55 -5.61 -9.50
N GLU A 168 -8.57 -5.36 -8.64
CA GLU A 168 -7.27 -4.80 -9.06
C GLU A 168 -6.58 -5.69 -10.10
N ALA A 169 -6.56 -7.02 -9.87
CA ALA A 169 -5.98 -7.97 -10.80
C ALA A 169 -6.71 -8.00 -12.17
N GLU A 170 -8.06 -7.93 -12.16
CA GLU A 170 -8.86 -7.86 -13.39
C GLU A 170 -8.58 -6.56 -14.17
N LEU A 171 -8.50 -5.43 -13.46
CA LEU A 171 -8.21 -4.13 -14.08
C LEU A 171 -6.80 -4.08 -14.68
N GLU A 172 -5.80 -4.65 -14.01
CA GLU A 172 -4.43 -4.75 -14.52
C GLU A 172 -4.36 -5.61 -15.80
N ALA A 173 -5.04 -6.76 -15.79
CA ALA A 173 -5.12 -7.64 -16.95
C ALA A 173 -5.82 -6.97 -18.14
N GLU A 174 -6.92 -6.25 -17.90
CA GLU A 174 -7.64 -5.51 -18.93
C GLU A 174 -6.77 -4.37 -19.49
N LEU A 175 -6.07 -3.63 -18.64
CA LEU A 175 -5.15 -2.56 -19.05
C LEU A 175 -4.04 -3.10 -19.97
N ASP A 176 -3.44 -4.24 -19.62
CA ASP A 176 -2.41 -4.89 -20.44
C ASP A 176 -2.98 -5.35 -21.79
N CYS A 177 -4.18 -5.94 -21.80
CA CYS A 177 -4.89 -6.30 -23.02
C CYS A 177 -5.13 -5.09 -23.92
N ARG A 178 -5.59 -3.96 -23.37
CA ARG A 178 -5.83 -2.72 -24.12
C ARG A 178 -4.54 -2.11 -24.67
N LYS A 179 -3.46 -2.14 -23.90
CA LYS A 179 -2.14 -1.69 -24.39
C LYS A 179 -1.68 -2.49 -25.59
N ARG A 180 -1.77 -3.84 -25.53
CA ARG A 180 -1.43 -4.73 -26.65
C ARG A 180 -2.32 -4.49 -27.86
N GLN A 181 -3.62 -4.30 -27.66
CA GLN A 181 -4.57 -3.98 -28.70
C GLN A 181 -4.23 -2.65 -29.39
N TYR A 182 -3.93 -1.61 -28.60
CA TYR A 182 -3.50 -0.32 -29.11
C TYR A 182 -2.23 -0.43 -29.95
N GLU A 183 -1.21 -1.12 -29.46
CA GLU A 183 0.06 -1.33 -30.16
C GLU A 183 -0.16 -2.08 -31.49
N TYR A 184 -0.99 -3.11 -31.48
CA TYR A 184 -1.33 -3.87 -32.68
C TYR A 184 -1.97 -2.96 -33.72
N TYR A 185 -3.03 -2.24 -33.38
CA TYR A 185 -3.73 -1.37 -34.32
C TYR A 185 -2.88 -0.18 -34.76
N ARG A 186 -2.16 0.44 -33.84
CA ARG A 186 -1.21 1.52 -34.15
C ARG A 186 -0.20 1.06 -35.21
N ASN A 187 0.43 -0.07 -34.99
CA ASN A 187 1.42 -0.59 -35.92
C ASN A 187 0.76 -0.94 -37.27
N LYS A 188 -0.37 -1.64 -37.26
CA LYS A 188 -1.11 -2.02 -38.48
C LYS A 188 -1.56 -0.80 -39.27
N LEU A 189 -2.10 0.22 -38.64
CA LEU A 189 -2.58 1.44 -39.31
C LEU A 189 -1.44 2.31 -39.86
N LEU A 190 -0.26 2.28 -39.24
CA LEU A 190 0.89 3.10 -39.65
C LEU A 190 1.87 2.39 -40.56
N THR A 191 1.73 1.09 -40.79
CA THR A 191 2.66 0.33 -41.66
C THR A 191 2.33 0.46 -43.14
N PHE A 192 1.06 0.69 -43.49
CA PHE A 192 0.55 0.87 -44.87
C PHE A 192 0.97 -0.21 -45.88
N ASN A 193 1.60 -1.30 -45.45
CA ASN A 193 2.17 -2.33 -46.34
C ASN A 193 1.11 -3.18 -47.05
N ASP A 194 -0.12 -3.22 -46.53
CA ASP A 194 -1.22 -4.09 -46.99
C ASP A 194 -2.35 -3.33 -47.72
N ILE A 195 -2.16 -2.06 -48.02
CA ILE A 195 -3.17 -1.30 -48.75
C ILE A 195 -3.02 -1.57 -50.24
N GLY A 196 -3.55 -2.70 -50.67
CA GLY A 196 -3.73 -3.04 -52.07
C GLY A 196 -4.80 -2.16 -52.72
N GLY A 197 -4.42 -1.01 -53.22
CA GLY A 197 -5.33 -0.11 -53.94
C GLY A 197 -4.68 1.22 -54.27
N GLY A 198 -3.97 1.28 -55.37
CA GLY A 198 -3.79 2.42 -56.28
C GLY A 198 -3.32 3.79 -55.74
N THR A 199 -3.12 3.97 -54.45
CA THR A 199 -2.61 5.23 -53.88
C THR A 199 -1.15 5.04 -53.54
N GLU A 200 -0.29 5.72 -54.27
CA GLU A 200 1.16 5.71 -54.01
C GLU A 200 1.45 6.41 -52.65
N ILE A 201 1.90 5.63 -51.68
CA ILE A 201 2.32 6.16 -50.36
C ILE A 201 3.77 6.61 -50.49
N VAL A 202 3.99 7.90 -50.38
CA VAL A 202 5.34 8.49 -50.43
C VAL A 202 5.90 8.53 -49.01
N TRP A 203 6.94 7.73 -48.79
CA TRP A 203 7.69 7.75 -47.49
C TRP A 203 8.69 8.91 -47.53
N LYS A 204 8.64 9.74 -46.47
CA LYS A 204 9.57 10.85 -46.25
C LYS A 204 10.20 10.73 -44.88
N THR A 205 11.40 11.24 -44.72
CA THR A 205 12.03 11.33 -43.41
C THR A 205 11.34 12.39 -42.55
N LEU A 206 11.42 12.25 -41.25
CA LEU A 206 10.80 13.21 -40.32
C LEU A 206 11.34 14.64 -40.51
N GLY A 207 12.63 14.78 -40.86
CA GLY A 207 13.26 16.07 -41.18
C GLY A 207 12.82 16.71 -42.49
N GLU A 208 12.22 15.92 -43.45
CA GLU A 208 11.65 16.46 -44.68
C GLU A 208 10.22 16.98 -44.52
N VAL A 209 9.52 16.53 -43.47
CA VAL A 209 8.10 16.87 -43.24
C VAL A 209 7.90 17.74 -41.99
N GLY A 210 8.94 17.96 -41.21
CA GLY A 210 8.88 18.77 -39.97
C GLY A 210 10.25 19.22 -39.50
N GLU A 211 10.28 20.27 -38.70
CA GLU A 211 11.49 20.74 -38.07
C GLU A 211 11.65 20.04 -36.69
N VAL A 212 12.79 19.38 -36.50
CA VAL A 212 13.13 18.71 -35.25
C VAL A 212 14.18 19.53 -34.53
N THR A 213 13.77 20.24 -33.48
CA THR A 213 14.64 21.12 -32.70
C THR A 213 14.89 20.56 -31.31
N LYS A 214 16.15 20.50 -30.90
CA LYS A 214 16.55 20.17 -29.53
C LYS A 214 16.71 21.47 -28.74
N LEU A 215 15.84 21.72 -27.79
CA LEU A 215 16.04 22.79 -26.81
C LEU A 215 16.94 22.26 -25.67
N ALA A 216 18.13 22.78 -25.55
CA ALA A 216 19.09 22.36 -24.54
C ALA A 216 19.46 23.52 -23.59
N GLY A 217 19.47 23.24 -22.29
CA GLY A 217 20.06 24.11 -21.26
C GLY A 217 19.52 25.55 -21.25
N PHE A 218 20.38 26.51 -21.53
CA PHE A 218 20.09 27.94 -21.44
C PHE A 218 19.01 28.41 -22.44
N GLU A 219 18.91 27.82 -23.61
CA GLU A 219 17.90 28.16 -24.62
C GLU A 219 16.49 27.83 -24.17
N PHE A 220 16.34 26.71 -23.44
CA PHE A 220 15.04 26.29 -22.92
C PHE A 220 14.43 27.35 -22.00
N THR A 221 15.24 27.98 -21.12
CA THR A 221 14.77 28.99 -20.17
C THR A 221 14.36 30.31 -20.84
N ASN A 222 14.83 30.57 -22.06
CA ASN A 222 14.44 31.77 -22.82
C ASN A 222 13.02 31.61 -23.42
N TYR A 223 12.59 30.39 -23.71
CA TYR A 223 11.33 30.12 -24.40
C TYR A 223 10.25 29.55 -23.48
N VAL A 224 10.63 28.93 -22.35
CA VAL A 224 9.70 28.27 -21.44
C VAL A 224 9.70 28.93 -20.08
N LYS A 225 8.61 29.59 -19.73
CA LYS A 225 8.33 30.06 -18.37
C LYS A 225 7.42 29.04 -17.70
N TYR A 226 7.89 28.45 -16.61
CA TYR A 226 7.05 27.55 -15.80
C TYR A 226 5.90 28.34 -15.18
N ASN A 227 4.69 27.84 -15.35
CA ASN A 227 3.49 28.34 -14.71
C ASN A 227 2.59 27.15 -14.34
N ASP A 228 1.99 27.19 -13.17
CA ASP A 228 1.08 26.16 -12.68
C ASP A 228 -0.23 26.07 -13.51
N ILE A 229 -0.51 27.12 -14.29
CA ILE A 229 -1.68 27.21 -15.18
C ILE A 229 -1.18 27.53 -16.60
N GLY A 230 -0.77 26.50 -17.33
CA GLY A 230 -0.31 26.62 -18.72
C GLY A 230 -1.18 25.86 -19.73
N LYS A 231 -1.24 26.36 -20.98
CA LYS A 231 -1.93 25.66 -22.08
C LYS A 231 -1.06 24.59 -22.76
N ILE A 232 0.24 24.55 -22.47
CA ILE A 232 1.21 23.67 -23.11
C ILE A 232 2.02 22.97 -22.04
N ILE A 233 2.11 21.64 -22.13
CA ILE A 233 2.89 20.81 -21.21
C ILE A 233 4.34 20.76 -21.72
N ALA A 234 5.29 21.18 -20.87
CA ALA A 234 6.71 21.00 -21.15
C ALA A 234 7.17 19.64 -20.59
N LEU A 235 7.65 18.76 -21.45
CA LEU A 235 8.21 17.47 -21.07
C LEU A 235 9.71 17.62 -20.81
N ARG A 236 10.15 17.26 -19.61
CA ARG A 236 11.55 17.18 -19.24
C ARG A 236 11.98 15.73 -19.15
N GLY A 237 13.06 15.35 -19.83
CA GLY A 237 13.67 14.04 -19.64
C GLY A 237 14.17 13.92 -18.19
N LEU A 238 13.77 12.85 -17.52
CA LEU A 238 14.38 12.45 -16.26
C LEU A 238 15.74 11.81 -16.59
N ASN A 239 16.80 12.34 -16.04
CA ASN A 239 18.13 11.68 -16.02
C ASN A 239 18.14 10.60 -14.96
#